data_ef97c1fa48f87fb77bdc8e6c9353b8c9
#
_entry.id   ef97c1fa48f87fb77bdc8e6c9353b8c9
#
_cell.length_a   1.000
_cell.length_b   1.000
_cell.length_c   1.000
_cell.angle_alpha   90.00
_cell.angle_beta   90.00
_cell.angle_gamma   90.00
#
_symmetry.space_group_name_H-M   'P 1'
#
loop_
_entity.id
_entity.type
_entity.pdbx_description
1 polymer ?
#
loop_
_entity_poly.entity_id
_entity_poly.type
_entity_poly.pdbx_seq_one_letter_code
_entity_poly.pdbx_strand_id
1 'polypeptide(L)'
;DYTLYQSGLFSTYAYLPYFDSKEMPVRAIAVSKDEKLIGSRNGLFYIDEKKQRFKSFKVPELRSNMILCIYAFEGKYYIGTYGGGIYILNPSTLTLSDFETADLKSTPFLKGHVFCIKSDDEGSLWMATSMGLYCYRDGKQIRHYTTENSKLPGENVYDICFDSTRKGWICTENGLCIWDPSTNSLKSDMFPEGFIHKDKIRTVYEDSNHELYFLPDKGAIFISDLSMNHFRRMQSGTPLDGKDAMFIIEDHEGWLWIGTNLGLYRYDKKGNFIPYNFVDGLPSSIFITCFPVIDEEGTMWFGNSKGMIYLTSEQNGRKAKWHYPVAITDVLVNGKQSVYAKMS
;
A
#
# COMPACT_ATOMS: atom_id res chain seq x y z
N ASP A 1 -3.01 -11.16 37.60
CA ASP A 1 -2.03 -11.00 36.52
C ASP A 1 -2.43 -11.89 35.36
N TYR A 2 -3.25 -11.35 34.44
CA TYR A 2 -3.54 -12.01 33.17
C TYR A 2 -2.46 -11.62 32.18
N THR A 3 -1.41 -12.41 32.06
CA THR A 3 -0.50 -12.33 30.93
C THR A 3 -1.25 -12.91 29.72
N LEU A 4 -1.90 -12.07 28.95
CA LEU A 4 -2.38 -12.44 27.62
C LEU A 4 -1.14 -12.77 26.78
N TYR A 5 -0.86 -14.04 26.60
CA TYR A 5 0.02 -14.51 25.55
C TYR A 5 -0.63 -14.12 24.23
N GLN A 6 -0.20 -13.02 23.64
CA GLN A 6 -0.49 -12.69 22.25
C GLN A 6 0.27 -13.70 21.38
N SER A 7 -0.30 -14.87 21.17
CA SER A 7 0.16 -15.85 20.17
C SER A 7 -0.44 -15.55 18.79
N GLY A 8 -0.56 -14.28 18.45
CA GLY A 8 -1.04 -13.88 17.13
C GLY A 8 0.02 -14.11 16.06
N LEU A 9 -0.43 -14.40 14.83
CA LEU A 9 0.44 -14.55 13.66
C LEU A 9 1.14 -13.22 13.32
N PHE A 10 0.43 -12.10 13.45
CA PHE A 10 0.93 -10.75 13.19
C PHE A 10 1.46 -10.08 14.45
N SER A 11 2.54 -9.35 14.30
CA SER A 11 3.10 -8.51 15.36
C SER A 11 2.96 -7.02 15.00
N THR A 12 2.64 -6.20 16.01
CA THR A 12 2.66 -4.74 15.85
C THR A 12 4.08 -4.23 16.05
N TYR A 13 4.54 -3.38 15.14
CA TYR A 13 5.87 -2.81 15.23
C TYR A 13 5.93 -1.67 16.25
N ALA A 14 6.88 -1.77 17.17
CA ALA A 14 7.22 -0.74 18.12
C ALA A 14 8.74 -0.69 18.33
N TYR A 15 9.31 0.51 18.40
CA TYR A 15 10.72 0.75 18.71
C TYR A 15 10.81 1.55 20.01
N LEU A 16 10.51 0.86 21.11
CA LEU A 16 10.46 1.47 22.44
C LEU A 16 11.88 1.77 22.98
N PRO A 17 12.03 2.89 23.72
CA PRO A 17 11.01 3.87 24.16
C PRO A 17 10.68 4.97 23.16
N TYR A 18 11.22 4.92 21.96
CA TYR A 18 11.22 6.05 21.01
C TYR A 18 9.98 6.11 20.12
N PHE A 19 9.44 4.94 19.76
CA PHE A 19 8.36 4.85 18.79
C PHE A 19 7.42 3.68 19.11
N ASP A 20 6.13 3.96 19.12
CA ASP A 20 5.08 2.95 19.14
C ASP A 20 4.08 3.31 18.04
N SER A 21 3.90 2.41 17.08
CA SER A 21 2.96 2.62 15.98
C SER A 21 1.50 2.38 16.36
N LYS A 22 1.24 1.87 17.58
CA LYS A 22 -0.12 1.61 18.04
C LYS A 22 -0.99 2.88 17.96
N GLU A 23 -2.20 2.71 17.42
CA GLU A 23 -3.20 3.76 17.25
C GLU A 23 -2.80 4.90 16.29
N MET A 24 -1.77 4.68 15.48
CA MET A 24 -1.34 5.63 14.47
C MET A 24 -1.60 5.08 13.07
N PRO A 25 -2.49 5.69 12.27
CA PRO A 25 -2.70 5.25 10.88
C PRO A 25 -1.40 5.38 10.06
N VAL A 26 -0.87 4.24 9.60
CA VAL A 26 0.33 4.16 8.77
C VAL A 26 -0.06 4.12 7.30
N ARG A 27 0.45 5.08 6.51
CA ARG A 27 0.09 5.29 5.11
C ARG A 27 1.21 4.98 4.13
N ALA A 28 2.45 5.03 4.59
CA ALA A 28 3.62 4.78 3.77
C ALA A 28 4.69 4.08 4.58
N ILE A 29 5.35 3.12 3.96
CA ILE A 29 6.39 2.30 4.57
C ILE A 29 7.53 2.16 3.58
N ALA A 30 8.76 2.35 4.06
CA ALA A 30 9.94 1.84 3.39
C ALA A 30 10.78 1.10 4.44
N VAL A 31 11.19 -0.11 4.13
CA VAL A 31 11.91 -1.00 5.04
C VAL A 31 13.13 -1.55 4.34
N SER A 32 14.26 -1.49 5.00
CA SER A 32 15.44 -2.30 4.72
C SER A 32 15.80 -3.09 5.98
N LYS A 33 16.84 -3.89 5.92
CA LYS A 33 17.25 -4.76 7.04
C LYS A 33 17.31 -4.03 8.39
N ASP A 34 17.98 -2.89 8.42
CA ASP A 34 18.26 -2.14 9.67
C ASP A 34 17.43 -0.85 9.78
N GLU A 35 16.94 -0.32 8.67
CA GLU A 35 16.27 0.98 8.59
C GLU A 35 14.79 0.86 8.27
N LYS A 36 13.97 1.67 8.93
CA LYS A 36 12.54 1.75 8.69
C LYS A 36 12.12 3.21 8.60
N LEU A 37 11.42 3.55 7.53
CA LEU A 37 10.71 4.82 7.40
C LEU A 37 9.21 4.56 7.45
N ILE A 38 8.53 5.33 8.29
CA ILE A 38 7.10 5.18 8.54
C ILE A 38 6.43 6.53 8.34
N GLY A 39 5.58 6.60 7.34
CA GLY A 39 4.76 7.76 7.03
C GLY A 39 3.36 7.64 7.59
N SER A 40 2.89 8.68 8.25
CA SER A 40 1.57 8.74 8.87
C SER A 40 0.89 10.08 8.62
N ARG A 41 -0.25 10.33 9.29
CA ARG A 41 -0.84 11.67 9.38
C ARG A 41 -0.09 12.60 10.33
N ASN A 42 0.77 12.04 11.20
CA ASN A 42 1.44 12.75 12.28
C ASN A 42 2.92 13.04 11.98
N GLY A 43 3.35 12.83 10.74
CA GLY A 43 4.71 13.06 10.29
C GLY A 43 5.39 11.81 9.73
N LEU A 44 6.68 11.96 9.50
CA LEU A 44 7.60 10.94 9.05
C LEU A 44 8.48 10.50 10.21
N PHE A 45 8.68 9.20 10.37
CA PHE A 45 9.52 8.60 11.40
C PHE A 45 10.62 7.77 10.72
N TYR A 46 11.85 8.05 11.08
CA TYR A 46 13.03 7.29 10.68
C TYR A 46 13.58 6.52 11.88
N ILE A 47 13.87 5.26 11.69
CA ILE A 47 14.40 4.34 12.70
C ILE A 47 15.54 3.54 12.07
N ASP A 48 16.72 3.55 12.71
CA ASP A 48 17.86 2.69 12.39
C ASP A 48 18.13 1.85 13.65
N GLU A 49 17.70 0.61 13.63
CA GLU A 49 17.74 -0.29 14.78
C GLU A 49 19.19 -0.65 15.14
N LYS A 50 20.05 -0.83 14.15
CA LYS A 50 21.45 -1.19 14.35
C LYS A 50 22.27 -0.07 14.97
N LYS A 51 22.06 1.16 14.51
CA LYS A 51 22.76 2.34 15.04
C LYS A 51 22.01 2.98 16.19
N GLN A 52 20.86 2.43 16.59
CA GLN A 52 19.97 2.97 17.62
C GLN A 52 19.63 4.45 17.40
N ARG A 53 19.37 4.82 16.14
CA ARG A 53 18.99 6.19 15.79
C ARG A 53 17.50 6.27 15.53
N PHE A 54 16.90 7.30 16.09
CA PHE A 54 15.50 7.67 15.85
C PHE A 54 15.40 9.14 15.51
N LYS A 55 14.60 9.48 14.51
CA LYS A 55 14.23 10.87 14.23
C LYS A 55 12.80 10.96 13.73
N SER A 56 12.04 11.91 14.24
CA SER A 56 10.74 12.28 13.72
C SER A 56 10.82 13.62 13.01
N PHE A 57 10.17 13.72 11.86
CA PHE A 57 10.07 14.94 11.08
C PHE A 57 8.60 15.37 11.03
N LYS A 58 8.35 16.61 11.39
CA LYS A 58 7.01 17.23 11.44
C LYS A 58 7.11 18.67 10.97
N VAL A 59 5.98 19.35 10.87
CA VAL A 59 5.94 20.82 10.70
C VAL A 59 6.68 21.47 11.88
N PRO A 60 7.63 22.42 11.67
CA PRO A 60 7.90 23.14 10.42
C PRO A 60 8.92 22.49 9.45
N GLU A 61 9.61 21.40 9.80
CA GLU A 61 10.57 20.74 8.89
C GLU A 61 9.88 20.23 7.62
N LEU A 62 8.63 19.80 7.74
CA LEU A 62 7.73 19.43 6.64
C LEU A 62 6.67 20.52 6.43
N ARG A 63 6.26 20.78 5.19
CA ARG A 63 5.09 21.63 4.90
C ARG A 63 3.76 20.95 5.24
N SER A 64 3.76 19.62 5.33
CA SER A 64 2.60 18.81 5.71
C SER A 64 3.04 17.59 6.52
N ASN A 65 2.34 17.32 7.62
CA ASN A 65 2.58 16.11 8.41
C ASN A 65 1.99 14.85 7.76
N MET A 66 1.07 15.00 6.78
CA MET A 66 0.45 13.84 6.15
C MET A 66 1.34 13.29 5.04
N ILE A 67 1.99 12.17 5.33
CA ILE A 67 2.82 11.44 4.38
C ILE A 67 1.93 10.48 3.59
N LEU A 68 2.05 10.49 2.27
CA LEU A 68 1.24 9.66 1.37
C LEU A 68 2.05 8.49 0.78
N CYS A 69 3.31 8.72 0.42
CA CYS A 69 4.19 7.69 -0.11
C CYS A 69 5.64 7.91 0.31
N ILE A 70 6.40 6.83 0.32
CA ILE A 70 7.85 6.82 0.52
C ILE A 70 8.44 5.88 -0.51
N TYR A 71 9.46 6.32 -1.22
CA TYR A 71 10.15 5.53 -2.23
C TYR A 71 11.66 5.62 -2.05
N ALA A 72 12.31 4.45 -1.93
CA ALA A 72 13.77 4.36 -1.85
C ALA A 72 14.36 4.35 -3.27
N PHE A 73 15.27 5.27 -3.56
CA PHE A 73 15.92 5.37 -4.85
C PHE A 73 17.31 5.98 -4.71
N GLU A 74 18.35 5.34 -5.30
CA GLU A 74 19.73 5.78 -5.28
C GLU A 74 20.27 6.16 -3.89
N GLY A 75 19.96 5.33 -2.88
CA GLY A 75 20.43 5.52 -1.51
C GLY A 75 19.79 6.68 -0.76
N LYS A 76 18.71 7.23 -1.26
CA LYS A 76 17.87 8.27 -0.65
C LYS A 76 16.43 7.83 -0.56
N TYR A 77 15.65 8.52 0.26
CA TYR A 77 14.21 8.31 0.33
C TYR A 77 13.48 9.54 -0.20
N TYR A 78 12.60 9.32 -1.15
CA TYR A 78 11.70 10.32 -1.71
C TYR A 78 10.36 10.21 -0.99
N ILE A 79 9.89 11.33 -0.42
CA ILE A 79 8.73 11.37 0.47
C ILE A 79 7.67 12.27 -0.14
N GLY A 80 6.56 11.67 -0.57
CA GLY A 80 5.40 12.40 -1.07
C GLY A 80 4.42 12.73 0.07
N THR A 81 3.89 13.96 0.04
CA THR A 81 3.02 14.49 1.08
C THR A 81 1.67 14.97 0.55
N TYR A 82 0.71 15.14 1.43
CA TYR A 82 -0.57 15.77 1.13
C TYR A 82 -0.45 17.30 1.22
N GLY A 83 -0.31 17.97 0.08
CA GLY A 83 -0.25 19.43 0.00
C GLY A 83 1.11 20.06 0.34
N GLY A 84 2.14 19.26 0.62
CA GLY A 84 3.49 19.76 0.91
C GLY A 84 4.53 19.40 -0.14
N GLY A 85 4.13 18.77 -1.25
CA GLY A 85 5.03 18.35 -2.32
C GLY A 85 5.90 17.16 -1.94
N ILE A 86 7.14 17.16 -2.43
CA ILE A 86 8.11 16.07 -2.25
C ILE A 86 9.31 16.55 -1.44
N TYR A 87 9.80 15.66 -0.58
CA TYR A 87 11.06 15.80 0.15
C TYR A 87 12.01 14.66 -0.18
N ILE A 88 13.29 14.91 -0.03
CA ILE A 88 14.34 13.91 -0.09
C ILE A 88 14.99 13.80 1.28
N LEU A 89 14.97 12.61 1.85
CA LEU A 89 15.70 12.28 3.07
C LEU A 89 17.00 11.57 2.71
N ASN A 90 18.11 12.12 3.19
CA ASN A 90 19.40 11.42 3.20
C ASN A 90 19.51 10.60 4.50
N PRO A 91 19.53 9.27 4.46
CA PRO A 91 19.55 8.43 5.67
C PRO A 91 20.90 8.52 6.43
N SER A 92 21.99 8.82 5.73
CA SER A 92 23.30 8.92 6.36
C SER A 92 23.43 10.13 7.28
N THR A 93 22.90 11.27 6.85
CA THR A 93 22.97 12.55 7.58
C THR A 93 21.72 12.89 8.36
N LEU A 94 20.59 12.20 8.06
CA LEU A 94 19.24 12.51 8.53
C LEU A 94 18.85 13.96 8.20
N THR A 95 19.28 14.45 7.04
CA THR A 95 18.85 15.74 6.51
C THR A 95 17.70 15.57 5.54
N LEU A 96 16.69 16.41 5.73
CA LEU A 96 15.55 16.53 4.85
C LEU A 96 15.76 17.75 3.95
N SER A 97 15.60 17.59 2.64
CA SER A 97 15.65 18.67 1.66
C SER A 97 14.42 18.62 0.76
N ASP A 98 14.09 19.76 0.17
CA ASP A 98 13.09 19.81 -0.87
C ASP A 98 13.57 19.04 -2.13
N PHE A 99 12.63 18.49 -2.87
CA PHE A 99 12.91 18.00 -4.21
C PHE A 99 13.07 19.21 -5.14
N GLU A 100 14.31 19.63 -5.32
CA GLU A 100 14.67 20.74 -6.20
C GLU A 100 15.19 20.20 -7.54
N THR A 101 14.66 20.71 -8.62
CA THR A 101 15.27 20.58 -9.96
C THR A 101 15.50 21.98 -10.54
N ALA A 102 16.36 22.07 -11.55
CA ALA A 102 16.68 23.35 -12.18
C ALA A 102 15.43 24.11 -12.66
N ASP A 103 14.37 23.35 -13.00
CA ASP A 103 13.11 23.89 -13.55
C ASP A 103 12.06 24.18 -12.48
N LEU A 104 12.27 23.74 -11.23
CA LEU A 104 11.27 23.74 -10.15
C LEU A 104 11.12 25.04 -9.36
N LYS A 105 11.92 26.07 -9.62
CA LYS A 105 11.81 27.36 -8.91
C LYS A 105 10.44 28.06 -9.08
N SER A 106 9.59 27.55 -9.97
CA SER A 106 8.27 28.13 -10.29
C SER A 106 7.11 27.14 -10.29
N THR A 107 7.30 25.86 -9.92
CA THR A 107 6.25 24.86 -10.12
C THR A 107 5.24 24.78 -8.95
N PRO A 108 3.94 24.75 -9.28
CA PRO A 108 2.84 24.49 -8.34
C PRO A 108 3.00 23.17 -7.58
N PHE A 109 3.81 22.25 -8.11
CA PHE A 109 4.17 20.93 -7.61
C PHE A 109 4.61 20.90 -6.11
N LEU A 110 5.29 21.96 -5.65
CA LEU A 110 5.70 22.08 -4.24
C LEU A 110 4.53 22.20 -3.25
N LYS A 111 3.30 22.42 -3.75
CA LYS A 111 2.07 22.54 -2.94
C LYS A 111 1.05 21.47 -3.27
N GLY A 112 1.35 20.59 -4.24
CA GLY A 112 0.45 19.51 -4.67
C GLY A 112 0.46 18.31 -3.73
N HIS A 113 -0.52 17.43 -3.93
CA HIS A 113 -0.51 16.10 -3.32
C HIS A 113 0.35 15.18 -4.18
N VAL A 114 1.20 14.38 -3.55
CA VAL A 114 2.03 13.38 -4.21
C VAL A 114 1.62 12.01 -3.67
N PHE A 115 0.89 11.27 -4.50
CA PHE A 115 0.25 10.04 -4.08
C PHE A 115 1.16 8.82 -4.19
N CYS A 116 2.00 8.78 -5.24
CA CYS A 116 2.92 7.68 -5.51
C CYS A 116 4.19 8.18 -6.20
N ILE A 117 5.30 7.52 -5.90
CA ILE A 117 6.61 7.73 -6.55
C ILE A 117 7.15 6.36 -6.88
N LYS A 118 7.56 6.13 -8.13
CA LYS A 118 8.21 4.89 -8.59
C LYS A 118 9.26 5.19 -9.65
N SER A 119 10.19 4.29 -9.87
CA SER A 119 11.11 4.36 -11.00
C SER A 119 10.73 3.38 -12.11
N ASP A 120 11.03 3.76 -13.34
CA ASP A 120 11.05 2.81 -14.46
C ASP A 120 12.41 2.09 -14.54
N ASP A 121 12.54 1.13 -15.48
CA ASP A 121 13.76 0.35 -15.69
C ASP A 121 14.94 1.20 -16.22
N GLU A 122 14.65 2.38 -16.73
CA GLU A 122 15.67 3.30 -17.23
C GLU A 122 16.16 4.28 -16.16
N GLY A 123 15.68 4.14 -14.91
CA GLY A 123 16.03 4.99 -13.79
C GLY A 123 15.35 6.36 -13.78
N SER A 124 14.26 6.53 -14.54
CA SER A 124 13.44 7.75 -14.40
C SER A 124 12.52 7.65 -13.23
N LEU A 125 12.39 8.71 -12.44
CA LEU A 125 11.42 8.83 -11.35
C LEU A 125 10.10 9.35 -11.88
N TRP A 126 9.05 8.59 -11.64
CA TRP A 126 7.68 8.94 -11.97
C TRP A 126 6.92 9.31 -10.70
N MET A 127 6.19 10.40 -10.77
CA MET A 127 5.47 11.00 -9.65
C MET A 127 4.01 11.19 -10.01
N ALA A 128 3.17 10.39 -9.37
CA ALA A 128 1.72 10.47 -9.49
C ALA A 128 1.20 11.54 -8.50
N THR A 129 0.57 12.59 -9.04
CA THR A 129 0.23 13.78 -8.26
C THR A 129 -1.22 14.23 -8.49
N SER A 130 -1.66 15.25 -7.72
CA SER A 130 -2.93 15.94 -7.96
C SER A 130 -2.88 16.93 -9.13
N MET A 131 -1.79 16.96 -9.88
CA MET A 131 -1.55 17.90 -10.98
C MET A 131 -0.98 17.15 -12.19
N GLY A 132 -1.44 15.94 -12.41
CA GLY A 132 -0.96 15.07 -13.47
C GLY A 132 0.19 14.16 -13.05
N LEU A 133 0.83 13.62 -14.07
CA LEU A 133 1.92 12.66 -13.95
C LEU A 133 3.23 13.28 -14.42
N TYR A 134 4.19 13.36 -13.53
CA TYR A 134 5.53 13.86 -13.81
C TYR A 134 6.53 12.73 -13.97
N CYS A 135 7.53 12.96 -14.82
CA CYS A 135 8.67 12.07 -14.99
C CYS A 135 9.96 12.88 -15.00
N TYR A 136 10.91 12.46 -14.16
CA TYR A 136 12.22 13.09 -13.99
C TYR A 136 13.32 12.08 -14.24
N ARG A 137 14.41 12.53 -14.87
CA ARG A 137 15.66 11.78 -15.03
C ARG A 137 16.83 12.73 -14.87
N ASP A 138 17.85 12.31 -14.11
CA ASP A 138 19.06 13.11 -13.84
C ASP A 138 18.74 14.53 -13.31
N GLY A 139 17.73 14.62 -12.46
CA GLY A 139 17.30 15.87 -11.86
C GLY A 139 16.61 16.85 -12.82
N LYS A 140 16.23 16.41 -14.02
CA LYS A 140 15.50 17.20 -15.01
C LYS A 140 14.11 16.63 -15.24
N GLN A 141 13.12 17.51 -15.38
CA GLN A 141 11.80 17.11 -15.84
C GLN A 141 11.89 16.74 -17.32
N ILE A 142 11.57 15.50 -17.63
CA ILE A 142 11.55 15.01 -19.00
C ILE A 142 10.13 14.89 -19.55
N ARG A 143 9.10 14.77 -18.67
CA ARG A 143 7.69 14.71 -19.06
C ARG A 143 6.80 15.27 -17.97
N HIS A 144 5.71 15.85 -18.39
CA HIS A 144 4.57 16.20 -17.56
C HIS A 144 3.29 15.97 -18.38
N TYR A 145 2.53 14.95 -18.00
CA TYR A 145 1.27 14.62 -18.62
C TYR A 145 0.11 15.20 -17.81
N THR A 146 -0.77 15.92 -18.49
CA THR A 146 -2.01 16.49 -17.97
C THR A 146 -3.18 16.10 -18.87
N THR A 147 -4.40 16.36 -18.44
CA THR A 147 -5.61 16.17 -19.26
C THR A 147 -5.61 17.08 -20.47
N GLU A 148 -4.93 18.23 -20.42
CA GLU A 148 -4.86 19.20 -21.50
C GLU A 148 -3.87 18.81 -22.60
N ASN A 149 -2.75 18.17 -22.25
CA ASN A 149 -1.66 17.88 -23.18
C ASN A 149 -1.52 16.39 -23.56
N SER A 150 -2.37 15.53 -23.02
CA SER A 150 -2.26 14.08 -23.21
C SER A 150 -3.61 13.38 -23.15
N LYS A 151 -3.58 12.03 -23.22
CA LYS A 151 -4.75 11.17 -23.02
C LYS A 151 -4.93 10.74 -21.56
N LEU A 152 -4.39 11.53 -20.62
CA LEU A 152 -4.60 11.30 -19.19
C LEU A 152 -6.09 11.52 -18.86
N PRO A 153 -6.79 10.54 -18.24
CA PRO A 153 -8.22 10.64 -18.00
C PRO A 153 -8.59 11.63 -16.89
N GLY A 154 -7.68 11.89 -15.96
CA GLY A 154 -7.88 12.78 -14.82
C GLY A 154 -6.57 13.34 -14.27
N GLU A 155 -6.64 14.53 -13.65
CA GLU A 155 -5.46 15.21 -13.09
C GLU A 155 -4.94 14.58 -11.80
N ASN A 156 -5.84 13.99 -10.98
CA ASN A 156 -5.41 13.26 -9.80
C ASN A 156 -4.96 11.86 -10.21
N VAL A 157 -3.65 11.70 -10.30
CA VAL A 157 -3.01 10.40 -10.56
C VAL A 157 -2.66 9.77 -9.23
N TYR A 158 -3.26 8.62 -8.92
CA TYR A 158 -3.08 7.95 -7.62
C TYR A 158 -1.94 6.96 -7.60
N ASP A 159 -1.69 6.26 -8.70
CA ASP A 159 -0.63 5.27 -8.81
C ASP A 159 -0.13 5.12 -10.25
N ILE A 160 1.06 4.58 -10.38
CA ILE A 160 1.62 4.06 -11.62
C ILE A 160 2.23 2.69 -11.33
N CYS A 161 1.89 1.68 -12.12
CA CYS A 161 2.48 0.35 -12.07
C CYS A 161 3.16 0.05 -13.40
N PHE A 162 4.44 -0.30 -13.37
CA PHE A 162 5.14 -0.79 -14.56
C PHE A 162 5.00 -2.29 -14.62
N ASP A 163 4.45 -2.82 -15.73
CA ASP A 163 4.34 -4.24 -15.97
C ASP A 163 5.64 -4.84 -16.51
N SER A 164 5.70 -6.16 -16.57
CA SER A 164 6.84 -6.90 -17.10
C SER A 164 7.15 -6.63 -18.58
N THR A 165 6.21 -6.01 -19.32
CA THR A 165 6.44 -5.51 -20.68
C THR A 165 6.90 -4.04 -20.71
N ARG A 166 7.18 -3.44 -19.54
CA ARG A 166 7.61 -2.06 -19.33
C ARG A 166 6.54 -0.99 -19.62
N LYS A 167 5.28 -1.37 -19.81
CA LYS A 167 4.18 -0.41 -19.91
C LYS A 167 3.85 0.13 -18.52
N GLY A 168 3.52 1.41 -18.46
CA GLY A 168 3.06 2.06 -17.23
C GLY A 168 1.54 2.13 -17.17
N TRP A 169 0.93 1.45 -16.18
CA TRP A 169 -0.51 1.50 -15.88
C TRP A 169 -0.77 2.67 -14.95
N ILE A 170 -1.48 3.68 -15.41
CA ILE A 170 -1.67 4.96 -14.73
C ILE A 170 -3.09 5.05 -14.22
N CYS A 171 -3.24 5.14 -12.90
CA CYS A 171 -4.51 5.13 -12.17
C CYS A 171 -4.95 6.54 -11.81
N THR A 172 -6.14 6.97 -12.25
CA THR A 172 -6.66 8.31 -11.99
C THR A 172 -8.06 8.28 -11.35
N GLU A 173 -8.56 9.46 -10.95
CA GLU A 173 -9.94 9.62 -10.46
C GLU A 173 -11.00 9.35 -11.53
N ASN A 174 -10.66 9.51 -12.81
CA ASN A 174 -11.58 9.36 -13.93
C ASN A 174 -11.24 8.18 -14.83
N GLY A 175 -10.43 7.24 -14.33
CA GLY A 175 -10.15 6.03 -15.07
C GLY A 175 -8.68 5.67 -15.15
N LEU A 176 -8.39 4.81 -16.11
CA LEU A 176 -7.10 4.18 -16.35
C LEU A 176 -6.58 4.55 -17.73
N CYS A 177 -5.28 4.79 -17.84
CA CYS A 177 -4.57 4.83 -19.12
C CYS A 177 -3.25 4.08 -19.05
N ILE A 178 -2.66 3.80 -20.20
CA ILE A 178 -1.40 3.07 -20.33
C ILE A 178 -0.37 3.98 -20.98
N TRP A 179 0.78 4.13 -20.32
CA TRP A 179 1.96 4.69 -20.94
C TRP A 179 2.71 3.58 -21.70
N ASP A 180 2.97 3.85 -22.98
CA ASP A 180 3.69 2.94 -23.86
C ASP A 180 5.11 3.47 -24.07
N PRO A 181 6.16 2.77 -23.59
CA PRO A 181 7.54 3.23 -23.73
C PRO A 181 8.01 3.32 -25.19
N SER A 182 7.44 2.49 -26.07
CA SER A 182 7.84 2.48 -27.50
C SER A 182 7.42 3.70 -28.27
N THR A 183 6.25 4.27 -27.93
CA THR A 183 5.69 5.47 -28.55
C THR A 183 5.81 6.70 -27.66
N ASN A 184 6.19 6.48 -26.40
CA ASN A 184 6.27 7.52 -25.38
C ASN A 184 4.97 8.33 -25.25
N SER A 185 3.83 7.67 -25.31
CA SER A 185 2.51 8.29 -25.29
C SER A 185 1.55 7.55 -24.37
N LEU A 186 0.51 8.25 -23.94
CA LEU A 186 -0.59 7.71 -23.17
C LEU A 186 -1.70 7.20 -24.09
N LYS A 187 -2.28 6.05 -23.77
CA LYS A 187 -3.40 5.41 -24.46
C LYS A 187 -4.51 5.13 -23.46
N SER A 188 -5.75 5.56 -23.74
CA SER A 188 -6.92 5.36 -22.88
C SER A 188 -8.09 4.66 -23.60
N ASP A 189 -7.96 4.35 -24.88
CA ASP A 189 -9.01 3.85 -25.77
C ASP A 189 -8.87 2.36 -26.12
N MET A 190 -7.97 1.64 -25.47
CA MET A 190 -7.66 0.25 -25.77
C MET A 190 -8.32 -0.78 -24.82
N PHE A 191 -9.22 -0.34 -23.97
CA PHE A 191 -9.87 -1.22 -23.00
C PHE A 191 -11.12 -1.87 -23.56
N PRO A 192 -11.35 -3.18 -23.29
CA PRO A 192 -12.54 -3.87 -23.77
C PRO A 192 -13.82 -3.31 -23.16
N GLU A 193 -14.94 -3.48 -23.88
CA GLU A 193 -16.26 -3.10 -23.40
C GLU A 193 -16.59 -3.82 -22.08
N GLY A 194 -17.19 -3.10 -21.14
CA GLY A 194 -17.51 -3.61 -19.80
C GLY A 194 -16.36 -3.65 -18.80
N PHE A 195 -15.15 -3.23 -19.20
CA PHE A 195 -14.05 -3.05 -18.27
C PHE A 195 -14.16 -1.70 -17.53
N ILE A 196 -13.65 -1.66 -16.29
CA ILE A 196 -13.77 -0.51 -15.36
C ILE A 196 -12.86 0.69 -15.70
N HIS A 197 -12.38 0.81 -16.91
CA HIS A 197 -11.38 1.81 -17.29
C HIS A 197 -11.79 3.29 -17.11
N LYS A 198 -13.06 3.57 -16.85
CA LYS A 198 -13.61 4.91 -16.56
C LYS A 198 -13.91 5.13 -15.08
N ASP A 199 -13.77 4.10 -14.26
CA ASP A 199 -13.97 4.24 -12.82
C ASP A 199 -12.69 4.74 -12.16
N LYS A 200 -12.82 5.30 -10.97
CA LYS A 200 -11.65 5.64 -10.15
C LYS A 200 -10.89 4.37 -9.80
N ILE A 201 -9.67 4.25 -10.28
CA ILE A 201 -8.77 3.13 -10.00
C ILE A 201 -7.74 3.56 -8.97
N ARG A 202 -7.58 2.75 -7.92
CA ARG A 202 -6.66 3.00 -6.83
C ARG A 202 -5.24 2.58 -7.19
N THR A 203 -5.10 1.37 -7.71
CA THR A 203 -3.81 0.77 -8.08
C THR A 203 -4.01 -0.40 -9.05
N VAL A 204 -2.94 -0.75 -9.74
CA VAL A 204 -2.79 -1.97 -10.55
C VAL A 204 -1.61 -2.75 -9.99
N TYR A 205 -1.74 -4.06 -9.95
CA TYR A 205 -0.69 -4.97 -9.51
C TYR A 205 -0.52 -6.11 -10.52
N GLU A 206 0.70 -6.42 -10.92
CA GLU A 206 1.05 -7.60 -11.70
C GLU A 206 1.62 -8.68 -10.76
N ASP A 207 1.08 -9.89 -10.85
CA ASP A 207 1.59 -11.03 -10.10
C ASP A 207 2.67 -11.80 -10.86
N SER A 208 3.27 -12.81 -10.21
CA SER A 208 4.32 -13.66 -10.81
C SER A 208 3.86 -14.51 -12.00
N ASN A 209 2.55 -14.65 -12.21
CA ASN A 209 1.96 -15.31 -13.37
C ASN A 209 1.63 -14.34 -14.51
N HIS A 210 2.02 -13.06 -14.38
CA HIS A 210 1.69 -11.99 -15.32
C HIS A 210 0.18 -11.71 -15.44
N GLU A 211 -0.58 -11.99 -14.38
CA GLU A 211 -1.96 -11.51 -14.26
C GLU A 211 -1.97 -10.11 -13.64
N LEU A 212 -2.75 -9.22 -14.22
CA LEU A 212 -2.97 -7.86 -13.74
C LEU A 212 -4.21 -7.80 -12.86
N TYR A 213 -4.06 -7.24 -11.68
CA TYR A 213 -5.14 -7.01 -10.72
C TYR A 213 -5.42 -5.52 -10.65
N PHE A 214 -6.65 -5.13 -11.00
CA PHE A 214 -7.11 -3.75 -11.00
C PHE A 214 -8.00 -3.52 -9.78
N LEU A 215 -7.58 -2.62 -8.91
CA LEU A 215 -8.26 -2.29 -7.67
C LEU A 215 -9.01 -0.96 -7.83
N PRO A 216 -10.33 -0.97 -8.06
CA PRO A 216 -11.11 0.27 -8.07
C PRO A 216 -11.21 0.86 -6.66
N ASP A 217 -11.60 2.13 -6.57
CA ASP A 217 -11.84 2.79 -5.28
C ASP A 217 -12.96 2.10 -4.48
N LYS A 218 -13.93 1.54 -5.22
CA LYS A 218 -15.04 0.75 -4.65
C LYS A 218 -15.35 -0.46 -5.53
N GLY A 219 -15.77 -1.52 -4.88
CA GLY A 219 -16.29 -2.70 -5.57
C GLY A 219 -15.22 -3.76 -5.85
N ALA A 220 -15.52 -4.62 -6.80
CA ALA A 220 -14.76 -5.83 -7.03
C ALA A 220 -13.43 -5.60 -7.75
N ILE A 221 -12.42 -6.37 -7.39
CA ILE A 221 -11.15 -6.46 -8.12
C ILE A 221 -11.42 -7.06 -9.51
N PHE A 222 -10.82 -6.46 -10.54
CA PHE A 222 -10.79 -7.02 -11.88
C PHE A 222 -9.43 -7.64 -12.16
N ILE A 223 -9.42 -8.72 -12.90
CA ILE A 223 -8.23 -9.48 -13.25
C ILE A 223 -8.17 -9.63 -14.75
N SER A 224 -7.01 -9.42 -15.35
CA SER A 224 -6.78 -9.58 -16.78
C SER A 224 -5.37 -10.11 -17.04
N ASP A 225 -5.15 -10.63 -18.23
CA ASP A 225 -3.81 -10.84 -18.75
C ASP A 225 -3.20 -9.51 -19.27
N LEU A 226 -1.90 -9.52 -19.58
CA LEU A 226 -1.19 -8.34 -20.10
C LEU A 226 -1.72 -7.86 -21.48
N SER A 227 -2.42 -8.72 -22.21
CA SER A 227 -3.00 -8.39 -23.52
C SER A 227 -4.35 -7.69 -23.43
N MET A 228 -4.98 -7.71 -22.26
CA MET A 228 -6.35 -7.20 -22.01
C MET A 228 -7.43 -7.86 -22.86
N ASN A 229 -7.15 -9.04 -23.42
CA ASN A 229 -8.14 -9.74 -24.25
C ASN A 229 -9.22 -10.45 -23.42
N HIS A 230 -8.87 -10.81 -22.18
CA HIS A 230 -9.76 -11.50 -21.26
C HIS A 230 -9.68 -10.86 -19.90
N PHE A 231 -10.83 -10.44 -19.38
CA PHE A 231 -10.91 -9.97 -18.00
C PHE A 231 -12.02 -10.67 -17.23
N ARG A 232 -11.83 -10.83 -15.93
CA ARG A 232 -12.79 -11.40 -15.00
C ARG A 232 -12.87 -10.57 -13.74
N ARG A 233 -13.98 -10.68 -13.05
CA ARG A 233 -14.12 -10.11 -11.70
C ARG A 233 -13.72 -11.12 -10.66
N MET A 234 -13.01 -10.70 -9.62
CA MET A 234 -12.85 -11.47 -8.39
C MET A 234 -14.11 -11.25 -7.53
N GLN A 235 -14.93 -12.29 -7.33
CA GLN A 235 -16.34 -12.12 -7.31
C GLN A 235 -17.24 -12.46 -6.18
N SER A 236 -18.52 -12.13 -6.40
CA SER A 236 -19.68 -12.44 -5.55
C SER A 236 -19.66 -13.89 -5.06
N GLY A 237 -19.95 -14.09 -3.77
CA GLY A 237 -19.80 -15.36 -3.10
C GLY A 237 -18.41 -15.65 -2.56
N THR A 238 -17.45 -14.74 -2.72
CA THR A 238 -16.14 -14.81 -2.04
C THR A 238 -16.15 -13.99 -0.75
N PRO A 239 -15.20 -14.21 0.17
CA PRO A 239 -15.06 -13.38 1.37
C PRO A 239 -14.77 -11.89 1.10
N LEU A 240 -14.45 -11.52 -0.14
CA LEU A 240 -14.21 -10.13 -0.56
C LEU A 240 -15.50 -9.40 -0.99
N ASP A 241 -16.61 -10.11 -1.07
CA ASP A 241 -17.88 -9.52 -1.51
C ASP A 241 -18.30 -8.35 -0.61
N GLY A 242 -18.64 -7.21 -1.22
CA GLY A 242 -19.00 -5.98 -0.53
C GLY A 242 -17.84 -5.26 0.18
N LYS A 243 -16.58 -5.63 -0.08
CA LYS A 243 -15.39 -4.98 0.49
C LYS A 243 -14.59 -4.24 -0.57
N ASP A 244 -14.00 -3.12 -0.16
CA ASP A 244 -13.11 -2.34 -1.01
C ASP A 244 -11.67 -2.76 -0.74
N ALA A 245 -10.96 -3.18 -1.79
CA ALA A 245 -9.56 -3.55 -1.69
C ALA A 245 -8.69 -2.28 -1.61
N MET A 246 -7.78 -2.26 -0.64
CA MET A 246 -6.86 -1.15 -0.40
C MET A 246 -5.49 -1.37 -1.00
N PHE A 247 -5.04 -2.63 -1.00
CA PHE A 247 -3.79 -3.07 -1.60
C PHE A 247 -3.85 -4.55 -1.93
N ILE A 248 -2.90 -4.97 -2.75
CA ILE A 248 -2.61 -6.37 -3.06
C ILE A 248 -1.10 -6.54 -3.18
N ILE A 249 -0.57 -7.66 -2.72
CA ILE A 249 0.83 -8.05 -2.84
C ILE A 249 0.96 -9.57 -2.84
N GLU A 250 1.90 -10.11 -3.61
CA GLU A 250 2.20 -11.53 -3.65
C GLU A 250 3.31 -11.88 -2.66
N ASP A 251 3.15 -12.99 -1.92
CA ASP A 251 4.20 -13.52 -1.06
C ASP A 251 5.13 -14.50 -1.81
N HIS A 252 6.20 -14.95 -1.15
CA HIS A 252 7.18 -15.87 -1.73
C HIS A 252 6.62 -17.27 -2.07
N GLU A 253 5.44 -17.62 -1.55
CA GLU A 253 4.73 -18.86 -1.89
C GLU A 253 3.79 -18.70 -3.09
N GLY A 254 3.72 -17.50 -3.67
CA GLY A 254 2.85 -17.16 -4.79
C GLY A 254 1.40 -16.90 -4.40
N TRP A 255 1.12 -16.68 -3.12
CA TRP A 255 -0.20 -16.30 -2.63
C TRP A 255 -0.35 -14.79 -2.59
N LEU A 256 -1.56 -14.32 -2.85
CA LEU A 256 -1.87 -12.90 -2.80
C LEU A 256 -2.40 -12.50 -1.42
N TRP A 257 -1.85 -11.44 -0.86
CA TRP A 257 -2.37 -10.77 0.32
C TRP A 257 -3.19 -9.57 -0.09
N ILE A 258 -4.45 -9.54 0.31
CA ILE A 258 -5.42 -8.51 -0.06
C ILE A 258 -5.91 -7.84 1.21
N GLY A 259 -5.49 -6.60 1.42
CA GLY A 259 -5.99 -5.76 2.51
C GLY A 259 -7.23 -5.01 2.06
N THR A 260 -8.25 -5.00 2.89
CA THR A 260 -9.54 -4.36 2.60
C THR A 260 -9.94 -3.37 3.70
N ASN A 261 -10.98 -2.60 3.45
CA ASN A 261 -11.61 -1.78 4.48
C ASN A 261 -12.24 -2.60 5.62
N LEU A 262 -12.37 -3.94 5.48
CA LEU A 262 -13.01 -4.85 6.44
C LEU A 262 -12.26 -6.17 6.62
N GLY A 263 -10.93 -6.19 6.60
CA GLY A 263 -10.12 -7.36 6.88
C GLY A 263 -8.92 -7.55 5.98
N LEU A 264 -8.12 -8.55 6.31
CA LEU A 264 -6.97 -9.02 5.53
C LEU A 264 -7.25 -10.44 5.07
N TYR A 265 -6.94 -10.72 3.82
CA TYR A 265 -7.19 -12.01 3.19
C TYR A 265 -5.94 -12.51 2.48
N ARG A 266 -5.66 -13.80 2.58
CA ARG A 266 -4.66 -14.49 1.78
C ARG A 266 -5.36 -15.39 0.76
N TYR A 267 -5.01 -15.27 -0.52
CA TYR A 267 -5.69 -15.92 -1.64
C TYR A 267 -4.72 -16.77 -2.46
N ASP A 268 -5.06 -18.04 -2.68
CA ASP A 268 -4.23 -19.02 -3.39
C ASP A 268 -4.31 -18.97 -4.92
N LYS A 269 -4.99 -17.98 -5.48
CA LYS A 269 -5.30 -17.82 -6.91
C LYS A 269 -6.18 -18.96 -7.51
N LYS A 270 -6.63 -19.92 -6.69
CA LYS A 270 -7.45 -21.07 -7.09
C LYS A 270 -8.87 -21.02 -6.52
N GLY A 271 -9.22 -19.96 -5.82
CA GLY A 271 -10.55 -19.76 -5.23
C GLY A 271 -10.60 -19.89 -3.72
N ASN A 272 -9.50 -20.28 -3.05
CA ASN A 272 -9.48 -20.41 -1.60
C ASN A 272 -8.95 -19.12 -0.95
N PHE A 273 -9.69 -18.65 0.07
CA PHE A 273 -9.35 -17.47 0.86
C PHE A 273 -9.14 -17.86 2.32
N ILE A 274 -8.11 -17.31 2.93
CA ILE A 274 -7.87 -17.39 4.36
C ILE A 274 -8.08 -15.99 4.93
N PRO A 275 -9.14 -15.75 5.73
CA PRO A 275 -9.35 -14.48 6.40
C PRO A 275 -8.48 -14.37 7.65
N TYR A 276 -7.98 -13.16 7.93
CA TYR A 276 -7.25 -12.82 9.15
C TYR A 276 -7.96 -11.69 9.90
N ASN A 277 -7.93 -11.76 11.22
CA ASN A 277 -8.63 -10.86 12.13
C ASN A 277 -7.87 -10.62 13.45
N PHE A 278 -8.54 -10.10 14.47
CA PHE A 278 -7.95 -9.80 15.78
C PHE A 278 -7.35 -11.02 16.50
N VAL A 279 -7.89 -12.21 16.28
CA VAL A 279 -7.38 -13.45 16.89
C VAL A 279 -6.00 -13.80 16.32
N ASP A 280 -5.75 -13.41 15.08
CA ASP A 280 -4.47 -13.61 14.40
C ASP A 280 -3.42 -12.52 14.75
N GLY A 281 -3.77 -11.58 15.62
CA GLY A 281 -2.89 -10.50 16.07
C GLY A 281 -3.04 -9.18 15.30
N LEU A 282 -4.05 -9.04 14.43
CA LEU A 282 -4.31 -7.75 13.77
C LEU A 282 -4.84 -6.73 14.78
N PRO A 283 -4.23 -5.54 14.91
CA PRO A 283 -4.71 -4.50 15.82
C PRO A 283 -5.98 -3.81 15.30
N SER A 284 -6.27 -3.95 14.02
CA SER A 284 -7.48 -3.45 13.35
C SER A 284 -7.77 -4.28 12.10
N SER A 285 -9.05 -4.47 11.80
CA SER A 285 -9.49 -5.02 10.52
C SER A 285 -9.55 -3.98 9.40
N ILE A 286 -9.33 -2.69 9.71
CA ILE A 286 -9.44 -1.60 8.73
C ILE A 286 -8.05 -1.33 8.15
N PHE A 287 -7.85 -1.71 6.90
CA PHE A 287 -6.70 -1.29 6.13
C PHE A 287 -6.99 0.01 5.38
N ILE A 288 -5.97 0.80 5.20
CA ILE A 288 -5.99 2.05 4.44
C ILE A 288 -5.03 1.91 3.26
N THR A 289 -5.09 2.81 2.31
CA THR A 289 -4.13 2.81 1.21
C THR A 289 -2.72 3.00 1.77
N CYS A 290 -1.99 1.91 1.83
CA CYS A 290 -0.58 1.82 2.19
C CYS A 290 -0.04 0.60 1.45
N PHE A 291 0.89 0.80 0.54
CA PHE A 291 1.48 -0.32 -0.19
C PHE A 291 2.35 -1.14 0.76
N PRO A 292 2.08 -2.45 0.91
CA PRO A 292 2.91 -3.33 1.70
C PRO A 292 4.32 -3.44 1.13
N VAL A 293 5.26 -3.80 1.99
CA VAL A 293 6.66 -4.03 1.61
C VAL A 293 7.07 -5.42 2.08
N ILE A 294 7.82 -6.13 1.27
CA ILE A 294 8.52 -7.35 1.66
C ILE A 294 10.00 -6.99 1.72
N ASP A 295 10.63 -7.20 2.88
CA ASP A 295 12.03 -6.92 3.06
C ASP A 295 12.93 -8.06 2.53
N GLU A 296 14.25 -7.86 2.61
CA GLU A 296 15.25 -8.83 2.14
C GLU A 296 15.22 -10.17 2.90
N GLU A 297 14.65 -10.20 4.10
CA GLU A 297 14.49 -11.39 4.94
C GLU A 297 13.15 -12.10 4.69
N GLY A 298 12.32 -11.55 3.79
CA GLY A 298 11.00 -12.07 3.45
C GLY A 298 9.92 -11.71 4.48
N THR A 299 10.19 -10.79 5.39
CA THR A 299 9.19 -10.25 6.31
C THR A 299 8.27 -9.32 5.55
N MET A 300 6.98 -9.53 5.70
CA MET A 300 5.94 -8.69 5.11
C MET A 300 5.53 -7.59 6.09
N TRP A 301 5.52 -6.36 5.63
CA TRP A 301 5.18 -5.17 6.41
C TRP A 301 3.93 -4.52 5.86
N PHE A 302 2.97 -4.22 6.74
CA PHE A 302 1.68 -3.65 6.37
C PHE A 302 1.38 -2.41 7.22
N GLY A 303 0.84 -1.37 6.58
CA GLY A 303 0.22 -0.26 7.29
C GLY A 303 -1.28 -0.49 7.47
N ASN A 304 -1.80 -0.19 8.64
CA ASN A 304 -3.22 -0.20 8.88
C ASN A 304 -3.69 1.03 9.68
N SER A 305 -4.98 1.12 9.99
CA SER A 305 -5.55 2.28 10.69
C SER A 305 -5.04 2.44 12.12
N LYS A 306 -4.43 1.43 12.71
CA LYS A 306 -3.93 1.42 14.08
C LYS A 306 -2.44 1.13 14.23
N GLY A 307 -1.67 1.14 13.13
CA GLY A 307 -0.24 0.99 13.23
C GLY A 307 0.43 0.31 12.04
N MET A 308 1.70 0.00 12.21
CA MET A 308 2.47 -0.85 11.33
C MET A 308 2.55 -2.25 11.94
N ILE A 309 2.22 -3.25 11.14
CA ILE A 309 2.26 -4.66 11.51
C ILE A 309 3.20 -5.41 10.57
N TYR A 310 3.71 -6.52 11.04
CA TYR A 310 4.58 -7.38 10.25
C TYR A 310 4.28 -8.86 10.48
N LEU A 311 4.67 -9.65 9.48
CA LEU A 311 4.58 -11.09 9.44
C LEU A 311 5.92 -11.62 8.93
N THR A 312 6.66 -12.35 9.78
CA THR A 312 7.95 -12.93 9.37
C THR A 312 7.77 -14.10 8.41
N SER A 313 8.80 -14.40 7.61
CA SER A 313 8.79 -15.53 6.68
C SER A 313 8.50 -16.86 7.36
N GLU A 314 9.02 -17.07 8.59
CA GLU A 314 8.73 -18.28 9.38
C GLU A 314 7.26 -18.37 9.81
N GLN A 315 6.63 -17.24 10.12
CA GLN A 315 5.22 -17.17 10.49
C GLN A 315 4.31 -17.39 9.29
N ASN A 316 4.71 -16.93 8.11
CA ASN A 316 3.93 -17.07 6.87
C ASN A 316 3.73 -18.55 6.49
N GLY A 317 4.72 -19.42 6.71
CA GLY A 317 4.62 -20.86 6.49
C GLY A 317 3.81 -21.63 7.56
N ARG A 318 3.47 -21.00 8.67
CA ARG A 318 2.66 -21.63 9.71
C ARG A 318 1.19 -21.53 9.34
N LYS A 319 0.60 -22.63 8.88
CA LYS A 319 -0.86 -22.76 8.87
C LYS A 319 -1.35 -22.57 10.29
N ALA A 320 -2.15 -21.54 10.52
CA ALA A 320 -2.81 -21.33 11.81
C ALA A 320 -3.72 -22.55 12.09
N LYS A 321 -3.18 -23.56 12.77
CA LYS A 321 -3.95 -24.68 13.31
C LYS A 321 -4.54 -24.26 14.66
N TRP A 322 -5.35 -23.22 14.66
CA TRP A 322 -6.09 -22.86 15.86
C TRP A 322 -7.54 -23.32 15.72
N HIS A 323 -7.80 -24.52 16.19
CA HIS A 323 -9.14 -24.89 16.63
C HIS A 323 -9.23 -24.45 18.09
N TYR A 324 -9.83 -23.29 18.33
CA TYR A 324 -10.34 -23.00 19.66
C TYR A 324 -11.67 -23.73 19.80
N PRO A 325 -11.79 -24.73 20.66
CA PRO A 325 -13.11 -25.23 21.01
C PRO A 325 -13.83 -24.09 21.72
N VAL A 326 -14.87 -23.56 21.08
CA VAL A 326 -15.78 -22.62 21.75
C VAL A 326 -16.52 -23.43 22.80
N ALA A 327 -16.09 -23.33 24.05
CA ALA A 327 -16.84 -23.86 25.17
C ALA A 327 -17.79 -22.76 25.66
N ILE A 328 -19.09 -22.98 25.53
CA ILE A 328 -20.08 -22.16 26.20
C ILE A 328 -20.03 -22.56 27.68
N THR A 329 -19.37 -21.72 28.48
CA THR A 329 -19.21 -21.99 29.91
C THR A 329 -20.45 -21.63 30.73
N ASP A 330 -21.21 -20.63 30.27
CA ASP A 330 -22.42 -20.16 30.92
C ASP A 330 -23.44 -19.57 29.94
N VAL A 331 -24.69 -19.87 30.15
CA VAL A 331 -25.82 -19.22 29.47
C VAL A 331 -26.66 -18.44 30.51
N LEU A 332 -26.67 -17.12 30.37
CA LEU A 332 -27.47 -16.25 31.21
C LEU A 332 -28.73 -15.85 30.46
N VAL A 333 -29.87 -16.16 31.04
CA VAL A 333 -31.19 -15.66 30.57
C VAL A 333 -31.69 -14.67 31.59
N ASN A 334 -31.89 -13.42 31.18
CA ASN A 334 -32.30 -12.29 32.06
C ASN A 334 -31.34 -12.13 33.27
N GLY A 335 -30.03 -12.30 33.08
CA GLY A 335 -29.03 -12.16 34.13
C GLY A 335 -28.99 -13.31 35.14
N LYS A 336 -29.76 -14.39 34.94
CA LYS A 336 -29.73 -15.60 35.77
C LYS A 336 -29.15 -16.76 34.98
N GLN A 337 -28.30 -17.55 35.65
CA GLN A 337 -27.70 -18.74 35.04
C GLN A 337 -28.79 -19.77 34.68
N SER A 338 -28.79 -20.18 33.40
CA SER A 338 -29.77 -21.17 32.93
C SER A 338 -29.37 -22.59 33.37
N VAL A 339 -30.29 -23.34 33.91
CA VAL A 339 -30.10 -24.71 34.38
C VAL A 339 -29.76 -25.70 33.25
N TYR A 340 -29.89 -25.30 31.98
CA TYR A 340 -29.63 -26.14 30.80
C TYR A 340 -28.17 -26.14 30.35
N ALA A 341 -27.28 -25.39 30.99
CA ALA A 341 -25.84 -25.35 30.66
C ALA A 341 -25.03 -26.58 31.14
N LYS A 342 -25.67 -27.63 31.65
CA LYS A 342 -25.04 -28.87 32.06
C LYS A 342 -25.40 -30.04 31.16
N MET A 343 -25.21 -29.90 29.85
CA MET A 343 -25.13 -31.05 28.96
C MET A 343 -23.81 -30.99 28.21
N SER A 344 -22.96 -31.92 28.59
CA SER A 344 -21.62 -32.26 28.15
C SER A 344 -21.42 -32.29 26.66
#